data_dfd0225a2f1542c48e192fe9260e306f
#
_entry.id   dfd0225a2f1542c48e192fe9260e306f
#
_cell.length_a   1.000
_cell.length_b   1.000
_cell.length_c   1.000
_cell.angle_alpha   90.00
_cell.angle_beta   90.00
_cell.angle_gamma   90.00
#
_symmetry.space_group_name_H-M   'P 1'
#
loop_
_entity.id
_entity.type
_entity.pdbx_description
1 polymer ?
#
loop_
_entity_poly.entity_id
_entity_poly.type
_entity_poly.pdbx_seq_one_letter_code
_entity_poly.pdbx_strand_id
1 'polypeptide(L)'
;MSRFTFSQAVHPLRLAQQVLPAALLAAGLGMGLAAPAHADMFPDNEARRAILDLRNQVTQNQQATQNQLAQQAQQIQQIRNSLLDLSNQIEQMRGEIAQVRGKQDAATQQLNDALGKLQTSQQQLTQRLKPLEPVQVQINGQTYTVQPAEKAAFEQALATFRNGDFAGSATQLKAFLAQYPSSPYDADAQYWLANAQYAQKQYKDAIASFQGLIQSSPNNPRLPEAMLGLANCQIEVRQIVAARKTLNELVKTYPQSEAAQAGRDRLAKLR
;
A
#
# COMPACT_ATOMS: atom_id res chain seq x y z
N MET A 1 -4.82 9.41 16.90
CA MET A 1 -4.53 9.42 18.35
C MET A 1 -5.51 8.48 19.02
N SER A 2 -5.10 7.27 19.33
CA SER A 2 -5.80 6.35 20.24
C SER A 2 -4.78 5.32 20.67
N ARG A 3 -4.29 5.50 21.88
CA ARG A 3 -3.32 4.62 22.53
C ARG A 3 -4.11 3.45 23.13
N PHE A 4 -3.91 2.26 22.60
CA PHE A 4 -4.29 1.01 23.26
C PHE A 4 -3.13 0.57 24.15
N THR A 5 -3.28 0.76 25.43
CA THR A 5 -2.43 0.17 26.46
C THR A 5 -2.93 -1.23 26.77
N PHE A 6 -2.16 -2.24 26.33
CA PHE A 6 -2.35 -3.62 26.76
C PHE A 6 -1.70 -3.80 28.15
N SER A 7 -2.55 -3.84 29.18
CA SER A 7 -2.16 -4.25 30.53
C SER A 7 -2.01 -5.77 30.54
N GLN A 8 -0.77 -6.25 30.66
CA GLN A 8 -0.48 -7.65 30.96
C GLN A 8 -0.68 -7.89 32.44
N ALA A 9 -1.77 -8.55 32.80
CA ALA A 9 -1.94 -9.13 34.11
C ALA A 9 -1.16 -10.46 34.17
N VAL A 10 0.02 -10.43 34.76
CA VAL A 10 0.78 -11.62 35.14
C VAL A 10 0.17 -12.15 36.42
N HIS A 11 -0.58 -13.25 36.37
CA HIS A 11 -0.98 -14.00 37.55
C HIS A 11 0.20 -14.90 37.97
N PRO A 12 0.70 -14.78 39.21
CA PRO A 12 1.63 -15.77 39.73
C PRO A 12 0.85 -17.01 40.16
N LEU A 13 1.12 -18.12 39.47
CA LEU A 13 0.75 -19.47 39.93
C LEU A 13 1.41 -19.71 41.29
N ARG A 14 0.61 -19.65 42.34
CA ARG A 14 0.99 -20.17 43.65
C ARG A 14 1.05 -21.68 43.58
N LEU A 15 2.25 -22.23 43.49
CA LEU A 15 2.53 -23.61 43.79
C LEU A 15 2.17 -23.86 45.26
N ALA A 16 1.04 -24.50 45.49
CA ALA A 16 0.68 -25.08 46.81
C ALA A 16 1.65 -26.21 47.08
N GLN A 17 2.66 -25.96 47.94
CA GLN A 17 3.46 -27.01 48.57
C GLN A 17 2.55 -27.73 49.57
N GLN A 18 1.99 -28.86 49.16
CA GLN A 18 1.43 -29.83 50.10
C GLN A 18 2.58 -30.57 50.78
N VAL A 19 2.93 -30.09 51.96
CA VAL A 19 3.79 -30.79 52.89
C VAL A 19 3.01 -31.98 53.47
N LEU A 20 3.33 -33.19 53.02
CA LEU A 20 2.87 -34.42 53.68
C LEU A 20 3.51 -34.50 55.07
N PRO A 21 2.73 -34.71 56.17
CA PRO A 21 3.30 -34.94 57.47
C PRO A 21 3.88 -36.34 57.52
N ALA A 22 5.17 -36.40 57.76
CA ALA A 22 5.84 -37.65 58.16
C ALA A 22 5.31 -38.09 59.53
N ALA A 23 4.54 -39.14 59.52
CA ALA A 23 4.09 -39.78 60.76
C ALA A 23 5.32 -40.47 61.41
N LEU A 24 5.91 -39.80 62.40
CA LEU A 24 6.86 -40.39 63.32
C LEU A 24 6.10 -41.31 64.27
N LEU A 25 6.23 -42.64 64.03
CA LEU A 25 5.85 -43.64 65.02
C LEU A 25 6.92 -43.65 66.12
N ALA A 26 6.65 -42.88 67.18
CA ALA A 26 7.38 -42.98 68.43
C ALA A 26 6.95 -44.25 69.14
N ALA A 27 7.84 -45.26 69.14
CA ALA A 27 7.70 -46.41 70.02
C ALA A 27 7.87 -46.00 71.47
N GLY A 28 6.77 -45.88 72.18
CA GLY A 28 6.79 -45.66 73.61
C GLY A 28 7.30 -46.86 74.35
N LEU A 29 8.48 -46.72 74.95
CA LEU A 29 8.96 -47.65 75.95
C LEU A 29 8.15 -47.45 77.23
N GLY A 30 7.11 -48.29 77.44
CA GLY A 30 6.39 -48.36 78.71
C GLY A 30 7.26 -49.18 79.70
N MET A 31 7.79 -48.51 80.74
CA MET A 31 8.31 -49.18 81.95
C MET A 31 7.12 -49.84 82.64
N GLY A 32 6.97 -51.12 82.46
CA GLY A 32 6.12 -51.98 83.27
C GLY A 32 6.73 -52.32 84.61
N LEU A 33 6.07 -51.97 85.71
CA LEU A 33 6.35 -52.36 87.05
C LEU A 33 6.46 -53.89 87.19
N ALA A 34 7.57 -54.32 87.75
CA ALA A 34 7.81 -55.71 88.08
C ALA A 34 6.78 -56.16 89.15
N ALA A 35 5.81 -56.94 88.79
CA ALA A 35 5.11 -57.86 89.72
C ALA A 35 5.80 -59.18 89.74
N PRO A 36 5.96 -59.83 90.93
CA PRO A 36 6.56 -61.10 91.05
C PRO A 36 5.76 -62.16 90.28
N ALA A 37 6.30 -62.67 89.27
CA ALA A 37 5.64 -63.76 88.54
C ALA A 37 5.78 -65.05 89.35
N HIS A 38 4.65 -65.51 89.81
CA HIS A 38 4.57 -66.91 90.20
C HIS A 38 4.89 -67.79 88.97
N ALA A 39 5.98 -68.54 89.08
CA ALA A 39 6.35 -69.54 88.09
C ALA A 39 5.34 -70.66 88.21
N ASP A 40 4.26 -70.58 87.41
CA ASP A 40 3.37 -71.70 87.29
C ASP A 40 3.66 -72.40 85.95
N MET A 41 3.92 -73.71 86.07
CA MET A 41 4.32 -74.62 85.04
C MET A 41 3.51 -74.51 83.74
N PHE A 42 3.99 -73.72 82.77
CA PHE A 42 3.52 -73.95 81.40
C PHE A 42 4.31 -75.11 80.81
N PRO A 43 3.63 -76.08 80.20
CA PRO A 43 4.38 -77.19 79.62
C PRO A 43 5.28 -76.60 78.53
N ASP A 44 6.60 -76.89 78.60
CA ASP A 44 7.67 -76.41 77.73
C ASP A 44 7.34 -76.51 76.20
N ASN A 45 6.39 -77.32 75.89
CA ASN A 45 5.87 -77.53 74.51
C ASN A 45 4.99 -76.37 73.95
N GLU A 46 4.20 -75.63 74.77
CA GLU A 46 3.37 -74.47 74.27
C GLU A 46 4.26 -73.26 74.01
N ALA A 47 5.20 -73.01 74.88
CA ALA A 47 6.17 -71.94 74.70
C ALA A 47 7.04 -72.15 73.47
N ARG A 48 7.48 -73.38 73.21
CA ARG A 48 8.21 -73.73 71.98
C ARG A 48 7.33 -73.59 70.72
N ARG A 49 6.09 -73.99 70.74
CA ARG A 49 5.15 -73.74 69.61
C ARG A 49 4.96 -72.27 69.33
N ALA A 50 4.72 -71.48 70.37
CA ALA A 50 4.54 -70.03 70.20
C ALA A 50 5.81 -69.33 69.61
N ILE A 51 7.02 -69.80 70.08
CA ILE A 51 8.28 -69.28 69.51
C ILE A 51 8.46 -69.70 68.04
N LEU A 52 8.08 -70.92 67.66
CA LEU A 52 8.14 -71.40 66.28
C LEU A 52 7.14 -70.66 65.40
N ASP A 53 5.93 -70.39 65.86
CA ASP A 53 4.91 -69.59 65.13
C ASP A 53 5.34 -68.14 64.93
N LEU A 54 5.94 -67.55 66.04
CA LEU A 54 6.45 -66.16 65.91
C LEU A 54 7.65 -66.14 64.95
N ARG A 55 8.53 -67.11 64.96
CA ARG A 55 9.65 -67.24 64.03
C ARG A 55 9.17 -67.35 62.57
N ASN A 56 8.16 -68.19 62.35
CA ASN A 56 7.56 -68.35 61.03
C ASN A 56 6.90 -67.03 60.56
N GLN A 57 6.21 -66.35 61.45
CA GLN A 57 5.54 -65.05 61.18
C GLN A 57 6.58 -63.97 60.88
N VAL A 58 7.69 -63.88 61.64
CA VAL A 58 8.77 -62.94 61.34
C VAL A 58 9.40 -63.26 59.98
N THR A 59 9.66 -64.58 59.68
CA THR A 59 10.24 -64.99 58.40
C THR A 59 9.28 -64.61 57.23
N GLN A 60 8.00 -64.83 57.36
CA GLN A 60 7.01 -64.48 56.36
C GLN A 60 6.94 -62.95 56.15
N ASN A 61 6.92 -62.19 57.28
CA ASN A 61 6.93 -60.71 57.21
C ASN A 61 8.23 -60.19 56.55
N GLN A 62 9.39 -60.78 56.86
CA GLN A 62 10.64 -60.39 56.19
C GLN A 62 10.64 -60.71 54.72
N GLN A 63 10.06 -61.85 54.32
CA GLN A 63 9.95 -62.23 52.93
C GLN A 63 8.97 -61.33 52.16
N ALA A 64 7.80 -60.96 52.76
CA ALA A 64 6.85 -60.00 52.24
C ALA A 64 7.45 -58.62 52.06
N THR A 65 8.21 -58.14 53.07
CA THR A 65 8.93 -56.85 53.01
C THR A 65 10.00 -56.82 51.93
N GLN A 66 10.79 -57.90 51.78
CA GLN A 66 11.78 -58.05 50.69
C GLN A 66 11.12 -58.01 49.32
N ASN A 67 10.00 -58.68 49.11
CA ASN A 67 9.24 -58.68 47.87
C ASN A 67 8.69 -57.28 47.56
N GLN A 68 8.20 -56.59 48.58
CA GLN A 68 7.67 -55.21 48.44
C GLN A 68 8.79 -54.24 48.08
N LEU A 69 9.95 -54.33 48.70
CA LEU A 69 11.14 -53.54 48.37
C LEU A 69 11.63 -53.79 46.95
N ALA A 70 11.62 -55.06 46.50
CA ALA A 70 12.00 -55.43 45.14
C ALA A 70 10.99 -54.81 44.10
N GLN A 71 9.70 -54.87 44.39
CA GLN A 71 8.68 -54.21 43.55
C GLN A 71 8.84 -52.68 43.48
N GLN A 72 9.10 -52.05 44.64
CA GLN A 72 9.36 -50.61 44.68
C GLN A 72 10.62 -50.23 43.88
N ALA A 73 11.69 -51.03 44.02
CA ALA A 73 12.90 -50.80 43.24
C ALA A 73 12.65 -50.85 41.71
N GLN A 74 11.83 -51.83 41.26
CA GLN A 74 11.42 -51.91 39.85
C GLN A 74 10.58 -50.68 39.42
N GLN A 75 9.64 -50.26 40.26
CA GLN A 75 8.82 -49.05 39.96
C GLN A 75 9.70 -47.81 39.88
N ILE A 76 10.65 -47.64 40.81
CA ILE A 76 11.61 -46.53 40.78
C ILE A 76 12.41 -46.52 39.47
N GLN A 77 12.87 -47.73 39.04
CA GLN A 77 13.61 -47.85 37.79
C GLN A 77 12.74 -47.46 36.55
N GLN A 78 11.47 -47.90 36.54
CA GLN A 78 10.52 -47.49 35.49
C GLN A 78 10.29 -45.98 35.46
N ILE A 79 10.09 -45.38 36.64
CA ILE A 79 9.91 -43.89 36.75
C ILE A 79 11.16 -43.17 36.24
N ARG A 80 12.35 -43.66 36.60
CA ARG A 80 13.62 -43.07 36.07
C ARG A 80 13.72 -43.14 34.56
N ASN A 81 13.36 -44.25 33.96
CA ASN A 81 13.38 -44.41 32.51
C ASN A 81 12.34 -43.47 31.86
N SER A 82 11.12 -43.37 32.42
CA SER A 82 10.10 -42.43 31.92
C SER A 82 10.53 -40.97 32.04
N LEU A 83 11.25 -40.60 33.11
CA LEU A 83 11.81 -39.26 33.27
C LEU A 83 12.87 -38.93 32.20
N LEU A 84 13.72 -39.91 31.87
CA LEU A 84 14.72 -39.76 30.80
C LEU A 84 14.03 -39.58 29.43
N ASP A 85 13.02 -40.40 29.14
CA ASP A 85 12.25 -40.28 27.91
C ASP A 85 11.53 -38.92 27.81
N LEU A 86 10.92 -38.48 28.92
CA LEU A 86 10.28 -37.17 28.98
C LEU A 86 11.28 -36.01 28.77
N SER A 87 12.49 -36.15 29.38
CA SER A 87 13.57 -35.17 29.19
C SER A 87 13.99 -35.06 27.72
N ASN A 88 14.15 -36.20 27.06
CA ASN A 88 14.49 -36.27 25.63
C ASN A 88 13.36 -35.63 24.76
N GLN A 89 12.10 -35.91 25.09
CA GLN A 89 10.96 -35.27 24.38
C GLN A 89 10.95 -33.77 24.58
N ILE A 90 11.25 -33.26 25.79
CA ILE A 90 11.34 -31.82 26.05
C ILE A 90 12.44 -31.17 25.21
N GLU A 91 13.62 -31.79 25.11
CA GLU A 91 14.71 -31.26 24.30
C GLU A 91 14.33 -31.26 22.79
N GLN A 92 13.69 -32.32 22.32
CA GLN A 92 13.18 -32.38 20.95
C GLN A 92 12.15 -31.25 20.68
N MET A 93 11.16 -31.09 21.56
CA MET A 93 10.18 -30.02 21.45
C MET A 93 10.80 -28.61 21.47
N ARG A 94 11.83 -28.41 22.31
CA ARG A 94 12.59 -27.15 22.31
C ARG A 94 13.27 -26.88 20.97
N GLY A 95 13.83 -27.89 20.36
CA GLY A 95 14.41 -27.81 19.00
C GLY A 95 13.36 -27.45 17.95
N GLU A 96 12.21 -28.11 18.00
CA GLU A 96 11.09 -27.81 17.08
C GLU A 96 10.56 -26.39 17.25
N ILE A 97 10.38 -25.92 18.49
CA ILE A 97 9.96 -24.54 18.78
C ILE A 97 10.98 -23.54 18.23
N ALA A 98 12.29 -23.79 18.42
CA ALA A 98 13.33 -22.91 17.88
C ALA A 98 13.28 -22.86 16.35
N GLN A 99 13.06 -24.00 15.68
CA GLN A 99 12.90 -24.07 14.23
C GLN A 99 11.66 -23.32 13.74
N VAL A 100 10.51 -23.50 14.43
CA VAL A 100 9.25 -22.78 14.08
C VAL A 100 9.44 -21.28 14.24
N ARG A 101 10.07 -20.84 15.33
CA ARG A 101 10.38 -19.40 15.53
C ARG A 101 11.26 -18.85 14.41
N GLY A 102 12.33 -19.55 14.06
CA GLY A 102 13.21 -19.13 12.96
C GLY A 102 12.47 -19.02 11.62
N LYS A 103 11.56 -19.97 11.32
CA LYS A 103 10.71 -19.89 10.13
C LYS A 103 9.72 -18.71 10.18
N GLN A 104 9.18 -18.43 11.36
CA GLN A 104 8.25 -17.30 11.56
C GLN A 104 8.97 -15.96 11.38
N ASP A 105 10.17 -15.82 11.94
CA ASP A 105 10.98 -14.61 11.78
C ASP A 105 11.36 -14.38 10.32
N ALA A 106 11.80 -15.43 9.62
CA ALA A 106 12.09 -15.37 8.18
C ALA A 106 10.85 -15.00 7.35
N ALA A 107 9.69 -15.58 7.65
CA ALA A 107 8.43 -15.25 6.97
C ALA A 107 8.01 -13.80 7.23
N THR A 108 8.19 -13.33 8.47
CA THR A 108 7.90 -11.93 8.84
C THR A 108 8.81 -10.97 8.08
N GLN A 109 10.09 -11.29 7.96
CA GLN A 109 11.03 -10.48 7.19
C GLN A 109 10.67 -10.46 5.70
N GLN A 110 10.35 -11.61 5.11
CA GLN A 110 9.90 -11.69 3.72
C GLN A 110 8.63 -10.88 3.47
N LEU A 111 7.67 -10.91 4.41
CA LEU A 111 6.45 -10.11 4.33
C LEU A 111 6.76 -8.61 4.36
N ASN A 112 7.62 -8.17 5.27
CA ASN A 112 8.04 -6.76 5.35
C ASN A 112 8.75 -6.29 4.08
N ASP A 113 9.62 -7.12 3.52
CA ASP A 113 10.31 -6.83 2.25
C ASP A 113 9.31 -6.75 1.08
N ALA A 114 8.33 -7.67 1.04
CA ALA A 114 7.28 -7.64 0.03
C ALA A 114 6.39 -6.40 0.14
N LEU A 115 6.02 -6.01 1.37
CA LEU A 115 5.26 -4.78 1.63
C LEU A 115 6.05 -3.53 1.20
N GLY A 116 7.34 -3.47 1.51
CA GLY A 116 8.22 -2.38 1.05
C GLY A 116 8.30 -2.28 -0.46
N LYS A 117 8.45 -3.40 -1.16
CA LYS A 117 8.44 -3.45 -2.64
C LYS A 117 7.09 -3.03 -3.22
N LEU A 118 5.98 -3.48 -2.62
CA LEU A 118 4.63 -3.11 -3.05
C LEU A 118 4.41 -1.59 -2.89
N GLN A 119 4.79 -1.03 -1.77
CA GLN A 119 4.68 0.41 -1.51
C GLN A 119 5.51 1.24 -2.49
N THR A 120 6.75 0.82 -2.77
CA THR A 120 7.61 1.46 -3.76
C THR A 120 7.00 1.38 -5.17
N SER A 121 6.49 0.20 -5.55
CA SER A 121 5.82 0.01 -6.83
C SER A 121 4.56 0.88 -6.97
N GLN A 122 3.75 0.97 -5.91
CA GLN A 122 2.57 1.83 -5.89
C GLN A 122 2.93 3.31 -6.04
N GLN A 123 3.98 3.77 -5.35
CA GLN A 123 4.47 5.14 -5.49
C GLN A 123 4.96 5.43 -6.92
N GLN A 124 5.73 4.51 -7.51
CA GLN A 124 6.18 4.63 -8.89
C GLN A 124 5.01 4.66 -9.88
N LEU A 125 4.00 3.81 -9.67
CA LEU A 125 2.79 3.79 -10.50
C LEU A 125 2.04 5.13 -10.40
N THR A 126 1.85 5.65 -9.19
CA THR A 126 1.21 6.94 -8.95
C THR A 126 1.99 8.09 -9.63
N GLN A 127 3.32 8.09 -9.52
CA GLN A 127 4.15 9.08 -10.21
C GLN A 127 4.05 8.99 -11.74
N ARG A 128 3.93 7.78 -12.29
CA ARG A 128 3.75 7.57 -13.74
C ARG A 128 2.35 7.91 -14.23
N LEU A 129 1.33 7.75 -13.39
CA LEU A 129 -0.06 8.08 -13.72
C LEU A 129 -0.34 9.57 -13.61
N LYS A 130 0.28 10.27 -12.65
CA LYS A 130 0.07 11.71 -12.42
C LYS A 130 0.20 12.58 -13.69
N PRO A 131 1.19 12.39 -14.58
CA PRO A 131 1.28 13.12 -15.84
C PRO A 131 0.18 12.79 -16.86
N LEU A 132 -0.59 11.73 -16.64
CA LEU A 132 -1.69 11.30 -17.51
C LEU A 132 -3.06 11.73 -16.99
N GLU A 133 -3.12 12.23 -15.76
CA GLU A 133 -4.37 12.72 -15.17
C GLU A 133 -4.84 13.97 -15.91
N PRO A 134 -6.13 14.04 -16.32
CA PRO A 134 -6.69 15.22 -16.96
C PRO A 134 -6.54 16.47 -16.10
N VAL A 135 -6.16 17.57 -16.73
CA VAL A 135 -5.96 18.88 -16.06
C VAL A 135 -7.06 19.87 -16.44
N GLN A 136 -7.41 20.71 -15.49
CA GLN A 136 -8.34 21.80 -15.76
C GLN A 136 -7.58 22.99 -16.35
N VAL A 137 -8.13 23.56 -17.43
CA VAL A 137 -7.60 24.73 -18.10
C VAL A 137 -8.72 25.75 -18.32
N GLN A 138 -8.37 27.03 -18.32
CA GLN A 138 -9.30 28.09 -18.66
C GLN A 138 -9.00 28.59 -20.08
N ILE A 139 -10.01 28.52 -20.93
CA ILE A 139 -9.95 29.00 -22.33
C ILE A 139 -11.14 29.92 -22.55
N ASN A 140 -10.87 31.15 -22.91
CA ASN A 140 -11.92 32.17 -23.18
C ASN A 140 -12.95 32.33 -22.04
N GLY A 141 -12.48 32.21 -20.77
CA GLY A 141 -13.30 32.37 -19.56
C GLY A 141 -14.12 31.14 -19.18
N GLN A 142 -13.97 30.03 -19.90
CA GLN A 142 -14.59 28.72 -19.57
C GLN A 142 -13.55 27.73 -19.12
N THR A 143 -13.95 26.89 -18.17
CA THR A 143 -13.07 25.84 -17.64
C THR A 143 -13.32 24.53 -18.39
N TYR A 144 -12.26 23.97 -18.93
CA TYR A 144 -12.25 22.68 -19.64
C TYR A 144 -11.32 21.69 -18.96
N THR A 145 -11.66 20.42 -19.10
CA THR A 145 -10.79 19.32 -18.67
C THR A 145 -10.11 18.75 -19.91
N VAL A 146 -8.79 18.82 -19.98
CA VAL A 146 -8.00 18.38 -21.12
C VAL A 146 -6.92 17.36 -20.70
N GLN A 147 -6.49 16.54 -21.64
CA GLN A 147 -5.37 15.65 -21.40
C GLN A 147 -4.06 16.45 -21.29
N PRO A 148 -3.13 16.11 -20.37
CA PRO A 148 -1.85 16.81 -20.26
C PRO A 148 -1.05 16.82 -21.56
N ALA A 149 -1.12 15.73 -22.34
CA ALA A 149 -0.47 15.63 -23.64
C ALA A 149 -1.05 16.62 -24.66
N GLU A 150 -2.37 16.81 -24.65
CA GLU A 150 -3.08 17.80 -25.48
C GLU A 150 -2.63 19.23 -25.16
N LYS A 151 -2.65 19.58 -23.87
CA LYS A 151 -2.18 20.88 -23.41
C LYS A 151 -0.71 21.11 -23.80
N ALA A 152 0.16 20.13 -23.54
CA ALA A 152 1.58 20.22 -23.85
C ALA A 152 1.84 20.40 -25.35
N ALA A 153 1.12 19.68 -26.21
CA ALA A 153 1.25 19.78 -27.65
C ALA A 153 0.87 21.19 -28.15
N PHE A 154 -0.24 21.74 -27.66
CA PHE A 154 -0.66 23.10 -27.99
C PHE A 154 0.35 24.16 -27.50
N GLU A 155 0.77 24.08 -26.23
CA GLU A 155 1.73 25.02 -25.63
C GLU A 155 3.10 24.96 -26.35
N GLN A 156 3.56 23.76 -26.74
CA GLN A 156 4.79 23.58 -27.53
C GLN A 156 4.68 24.28 -28.88
N ALA A 157 3.57 24.11 -29.59
CA ALA A 157 3.37 24.76 -30.87
C ALA A 157 3.38 26.28 -30.75
N LEU A 158 2.78 26.83 -29.67
CA LEU A 158 2.82 28.27 -29.38
C LEU A 158 4.22 28.75 -29.00
N ALA A 159 4.96 27.97 -28.24
CA ALA A 159 6.36 28.31 -27.92
C ALA A 159 7.22 28.37 -29.18
N THR A 160 7.04 27.43 -30.09
CA THR A 160 7.69 27.39 -31.41
C THR A 160 7.35 28.64 -32.24
N PHE A 161 6.08 29.05 -32.21
CA PHE A 161 5.65 30.30 -32.87
C PHE A 161 6.34 31.54 -32.28
N ARG A 162 6.36 31.65 -30.95
CA ARG A 162 6.99 32.80 -30.24
C ARG A 162 8.48 32.89 -30.49
N ASN A 163 9.13 31.77 -30.70
CA ASN A 163 10.56 31.71 -31.06
C ASN A 163 10.85 32.10 -32.53
N GLY A 164 9.79 32.40 -33.32
CA GLY A 164 9.93 32.82 -34.71
C GLY A 164 10.02 31.65 -35.70
N ASP A 165 9.95 30.40 -35.24
CA ASP A 165 9.88 29.23 -36.12
C ASP A 165 8.42 29.00 -36.56
N PHE A 166 7.99 29.81 -37.53
CA PHE A 166 6.61 29.73 -38.05
C PHE A 166 6.36 28.45 -38.83
N ALA A 167 7.37 27.88 -39.46
CA ALA A 167 7.24 26.63 -40.22
C ALA A 167 7.06 25.43 -39.30
N GLY A 168 7.88 25.33 -38.26
CA GLY A 168 7.75 24.31 -37.21
C GLY A 168 6.40 24.43 -36.49
N SER A 169 6.02 25.65 -36.10
CA SER A 169 4.73 25.90 -35.43
C SER A 169 3.53 25.49 -36.30
N ALA A 170 3.52 25.88 -37.59
CA ALA A 170 2.44 25.49 -38.50
C ALA A 170 2.32 23.97 -38.64
N THR A 171 3.45 23.25 -38.68
CA THR A 171 3.47 21.80 -38.75
C THR A 171 2.90 21.17 -37.47
N GLN A 172 3.33 21.68 -36.30
CA GLN A 172 2.85 21.21 -34.98
C GLN A 172 1.36 21.51 -34.79
N LEU A 173 0.88 22.70 -35.19
CA LEU A 173 -0.55 23.07 -35.08
C LEU A 173 -1.43 22.25 -36.01
N LYS A 174 -0.98 21.94 -37.23
CA LYS A 174 -1.69 21.00 -38.14
C LYS A 174 -1.80 19.61 -37.53
N ALA A 175 -0.69 19.10 -36.97
CA ALA A 175 -0.67 17.81 -36.29
C ALA A 175 -1.62 17.82 -35.07
N PHE A 176 -1.61 18.90 -34.26
CA PHE A 176 -2.50 19.08 -33.13
C PHE A 176 -3.98 19.02 -33.54
N LEU A 177 -4.39 19.79 -34.55
CA LEU A 177 -5.77 19.81 -35.05
C LEU A 177 -6.22 18.45 -35.59
N ALA A 178 -5.32 17.69 -36.20
CA ALA A 178 -5.60 16.35 -36.67
C ALA A 178 -5.73 15.33 -35.53
N GLN A 179 -4.90 15.46 -34.48
CA GLN A 179 -4.87 14.53 -33.35
C GLN A 179 -5.99 14.81 -32.33
N TYR A 180 -6.39 16.07 -32.17
CA TYR A 180 -7.36 16.51 -31.18
C TYR A 180 -8.52 17.31 -31.80
N PRO A 181 -9.36 16.70 -32.66
CA PRO A 181 -10.38 17.40 -33.44
C PRO A 181 -11.52 17.99 -32.61
N SER A 182 -11.67 17.57 -31.36
CA SER A 182 -12.67 18.09 -30.41
C SER A 182 -12.04 18.87 -29.26
N SER A 183 -10.80 19.33 -29.42
CA SER A 183 -10.08 20.06 -28.40
C SER A 183 -10.72 21.41 -28.10
N PRO A 184 -10.85 21.85 -26.86
CA PRO A 184 -11.22 23.22 -26.56
C PRO A 184 -10.19 24.26 -27.05
N TYR A 185 -8.98 23.83 -27.42
CA TYR A 185 -7.97 24.66 -28.08
C TYR A 185 -8.14 24.78 -29.61
N ASP A 186 -9.11 24.07 -30.21
CA ASP A 186 -9.25 24.00 -31.69
C ASP A 186 -9.28 25.39 -32.35
N ALA A 187 -10.12 26.28 -31.86
CA ALA A 187 -10.25 27.64 -32.41
C ALA A 187 -8.93 28.45 -32.24
N ASP A 188 -8.29 28.36 -31.09
CA ASP A 188 -6.99 29.01 -30.85
C ASP A 188 -5.89 28.41 -31.73
N ALA A 189 -5.89 27.08 -31.90
CA ALA A 189 -4.94 26.40 -32.77
C ALA A 189 -5.11 26.83 -34.26
N GLN A 190 -6.34 26.92 -34.74
CA GLN A 190 -6.62 27.42 -36.08
C GLN A 190 -6.17 28.87 -36.25
N TYR A 191 -6.42 29.76 -35.26
CA TYR A 191 -5.96 31.14 -35.27
C TYR A 191 -4.42 31.24 -35.38
N TRP A 192 -3.70 30.49 -34.55
CA TRP A 192 -2.25 30.54 -34.57
C TRP A 192 -1.64 29.86 -35.81
N LEU A 193 -2.30 28.81 -36.33
CA LEU A 193 -1.92 28.22 -37.62
C LEU A 193 -2.02 29.20 -38.76
N ALA A 194 -3.15 29.94 -38.82
CA ALA A 194 -3.33 30.96 -39.84
C ALA A 194 -2.28 32.08 -39.75
N ASN A 195 -1.94 32.53 -38.54
CA ASN A 195 -0.87 33.50 -38.32
C ASN A 195 0.52 32.97 -38.72
N ALA A 196 0.81 31.71 -38.40
CA ALA A 196 2.07 31.06 -38.80
C ALA A 196 2.19 30.97 -40.33
N GLN A 197 1.11 30.61 -41.01
CA GLN A 197 1.03 30.59 -42.47
C GLN A 197 1.18 31.99 -43.09
N TYR A 198 0.56 33.00 -42.47
CA TYR A 198 0.73 34.38 -42.89
C TYR A 198 2.19 34.86 -42.82
N ALA A 199 2.84 34.57 -41.69
CA ALA A 199 4.27 34.89 -41.48
C ALA A 199 5.18 34.22 -42.51
N GLN A 200 4.82 33.03 -42.95
CA GLN A 200 5.51 32.29 -44.02
C GLN A 200 5.13 32.77 -45.45
N LYS A 201 4.27 33.79 -45.57
CA LYS A 201 3.72 34.26 -46.87
C LYS A 201 2.87 33.21 -47.59
N GLN A 202 2.39 32.18 -46.88
CA GLN A 202 1.46 31.17 -47.37
C GLN A 202 0.03 31.72 -47.30
N TYR A 203 -0.23 32.83 -47.96
CA TYR A 203 -1.47 33.60 -47.81
C TYR A 203 -2.72 32.83 -48.20
N LYS A 204 -2.66 31.94 -49.22
CA LYS A 204 -3.81 31.12 -49.60
C LYS A 204 -4.23 30.14 -48.49
N ASP A 205 -3.23 29.52 -47.85
CA ASP A 205 -3.48 28.57 -46.75
C ASP A 205 -3.97 29.32 -45.53
N ALA A 206 -3.40 30.50 -45.23
CA ALA A 206 -3.84 31.36 -44.13
C ALA A 206 -5.31 31.82 -44.31
N ILE A 207 -5.73 32.17 -45.55
CA ILE A 207 -7.10 32.47 -45.86
C ILE A 207 -8.02 31.31 -45.52
N ALA A 208 -7.67 30.07 -45.92
CA ALA A 208 -8.46 28.87 -45.61
C ALA A 208 -8.58 28.65 -44.09
N SER A 209 -7.46 28.79 -43.38
CA SER A 209 -7.42 28.60 -41.91
C SER A 209 -8.24 29.66 -41.17
N PHE A 210 -8.13 30.96 -41.54
CA PHE A 210 -8.96 32.01 -40.94
C PHE A 210 -10.45 31.84 -41.26
N GLN A 211 -10.79 31.47 -42.51
CA GLN A 211 -12.18 31.19 -42.89
C GLN A 211 -12.75 30.01 -42.11
N GLY A 212 -11.98 28.96 -41.95
CA GLY A 212 -12.35 27.78 -41.13
C GLY A 212 -12.69 28.19 -39.69
N LEU A 213 -11.81 28.96 -39.04
CA LEU A 213 -12.05 29.48 -37.70
C LEU A 213 -13.35 30.31 -37.61
N ILE A 214 -13.53 31.27 -38.54
CA ILE A 214 -14.72 32.17 -38.54
C ILE A 214 -16.01 31.36 -38.70
N GLN A 215 -16.00 30.31 -39.49
CA GLN A 215 -17.18 29.46 -39.72
C GLN A 215 -17.42 28.46 -38.57
N SER A 216 -16.39 27.87 -38.03
CA SER A 216 -16.52 26.83 -36.99
C SER A 216 -16.78 27.37 -35.60
N SER A 217 -16.36 28.63 -35.33
CA SER A 217 -16.35 29.16 -33.96
C SER A 217 -16.93 30.61 -33.94
N PRO A 218 -18.22 30.81 -34.24
CA PRO A 218 -18.83 32.14 -34.41
C PRO A 218 -18.85 33.01 -33.16
N ASN A 219 -18.62 32.44 -32.00
CA ASN A 219 -18.59 33.14 -30.71
C ASN A 219 -17.16 33.27 -30.12
N ASN A 220 -16.13 32.96 -30.92
CA ASN A 220 -14.76 33.04 -30.41
C ASN A 220 -14.32 34.49 -30.22
N PRO A 221 -13.78 34.89 -29.06
CA PRO A 221 -13.33 36.25 -28.81
C PRO A 221 -12.22 36.75 -29.73
N ARG A 222 -11.52 35.86 -30.46
CA ARG A 222 -10.50 36.22 -31.46
C ARG A 222 -11.02 36.45 -32.87
N LEU A 223 -12.34 36.41 -33.07
CA LEU A 223 -12.91 36.63 -34.40
C LEU A 223 -12.57 37.99 -35.01
N PRO A 224 -12.55 39.11 -34.25
CA PRO A 224 -12.14 40.38 -34.80
C PRO A 224 -10.73 40.36 -35.38
N GLU A 225 -9.78 39.79 -34.65
CA GLU A 225 -8.39 39.64 -35.08
C GLU A 225 -8.25 38.65 -36.25
N ALA A 226 -9.02 37.58 -36.23
CA ALA A 226 -9.04 36.58 -37.32
C ALA A 226 -9.58 37.19 -38.62
N MET A 227 -10.67 38.02 -38.55
CA MET A 227 -11.21 38.75 -39.70
C MET A 227 -10.21 39.76 -40.25
N LEU A 228 -9.49 40.48 -39.38
CA LEU A 228 -8.42 41.38 -39.81
C LEU A 228 -7.29 40.62 -40.50
N GLY A 229 -6.87 39.49 -39.92
CA GLY A 229 -5.85 38.60 -40.50
C GLY A 229 -6.28 38.07 -41.88
N LEU A 230 -7.52 37.60 -42.00
CA LEU A 230 -8.13 37.19 -43.27
C LEU A 230 -8.06 38.29 -44.32
N ALA A 231 -8.51 39.50 -43.98
CA ALA A 231 -8.47 40.64 -44.89
C ALA A 231 -7.04 40.99 -45.30
N ASN A 232 -6.07 40.94 -44.38
CA ASN A 232 -4.67 41.16 -44.71
C ASN A 232 -4.15 40.12 -45.71
N CYS A 233 -4.46 38.83 -45.49
CA CYS A 233 -4.12 37.77 -46.44
C CYS A 233 -4.74 38.00 -47.83
N GLN A 234 -6.04 38.42 -47.86
CA GLN A 234 -6.75 38.72 -49.12
C GLN A 234 -6.10 39.89 -49.89
N ILE A 235 -5.62 40.91 -49.18
CA ILE A 235 -4.87 42.03 -49.78
C ILE A 235 -3.57 41.54 -50.42
N GLU A 236 -2.80 40.73 -49.72
CA GLU A 236 -1.52 40.21 -50.18
C GLU A 236 -1.68 39.35 -51.46
N VAL A 237 -2.80 38.63 -51.60
CA VAL A 237 -3.10 37.85 -52.82
C VAL A 237 -3.91 38.66 -53.84
N ARG A 238 -4.04 39.99 -53.67
CA ARG A 238 -4.76 40.93 -54.57
C ARG A 238 -6.27 40.69 -54.68
N GLN A 239 -6.89 40.02 -53.72
CA GLN A 239 -8.34 39.85 -53.65
C GLN A 239 -9.01 41.05 -53.01
N ILE A 240 -8.87 42.24 -53.60
CA ILE A 240 -9.24 43.52 -52.98
C ILE A 240 -10.74 43.59 -52.68
N VAL A 241 -11.61 43.08 -53.57
CA VAL A 241 -13.06 43.06 -53.37
C VAL A 241 -13.43 42.22 -52.13
N ALA A 242 -12.84 41.04 -51.99
CA ALA A 242 -13.05 40.18 -50.84
C ALA A 242 -12.51 40.84 -49.53
N ALA A 243 -11.32 41.45 -49.57
CA ALA A 243 -10.72 42.15 -48.43
C ALA A 243 -11.63 43.29 -47.96
N ARG A 244 -12.17 44.13 -48.85
CA ARG A 244 -13.12 45.19 -48.52
C ARG A 244 -14.40 44.64 -47.88
N LYS A 245 -14.94 43.53 -48.38
CA LYS A 245 -16.11 42.87 -47.81
C LYS A 245 -15.81 42.40 -46.38
N THR A 246 -14.70 41.69 -46.16
CA THR A 246 -14.30 41.22 -44.85
C THR A 246 -14.04 42.34 -43.86
N LEU A 247 -13.37 43.42 -44.27
CA LEU A 247 -13.13 44.60 -43.42
C LEU A 247 -14.42 45.37 -43.08
N ASN A 248 -15.36 45.52 -44.02
CA ASN A 248 -16.64 46.13 -43.73
C ASN A 248 -17.46 45.30 -42.76
N GLU A 249 -17.46 43.99 -42.91
CA GLU A 249 -18.11 43.07 -41.98
C GLU A 249 -17.50 43.14 -40.58
N LEU A 250 -16.14 43.13 -40.45
CA LEU A 250 -15.44 43.32 -39.20
C LEU A 250 -15.87 44.59 -38.48
N VAL A 251 -15.85 45.76 -39.19
CA VAL A 251 -16.20 47.06 -38.63
C VAL A 251 -17.68 47.12 -38.20
N LYS A 252 -18.55 46.48 -38.96
CA LYS A 252 -20.00 46.41 -38.68
C LYS A 252 -20.28 45.51 -37.47
N THR A 253 -19.65 44.34 -37.39
CA THR A 253 -19.95 43.34 -36.37
C THR A 253 -19.27 43.62 -35.05
N TYR A 254 -18.02 44.13 -35.09
CA TYR A 254 -17.18 44.36 -33.91
C TYR A 254 -16.67 45.80 -33.82
N PRO A 255 -17.57 46.84 -33.85
CA PRO A 255 -17.20 48.24 -34.03
C PRO A 255 -16.25 48.81 -33.00
N GLN A 256 -16.24 48.21 -31.79
CA GLN A 256 -15.44 48.65 -30.65
C GLN A 256 -14.08 47.90 -30.50
N SER A 257 -13.80 46.88 -31.35
CA SER A 257 -12.55 46.13 -31.28
C SER A 257 -11.39 46.94 -31.87
N GLU A 258 -10.20 46.71 -31.35
CA GLU A 258 -8.96 47.26 -31.93
C GLU A 258 -8.75 46.79 -33.38
N ALA A 259 -9.15 45.55 -33.65
CA ALA A 259 -9.12 45.01 -35.01
C ALA A 259 -10.02 45.80 -35.97
N ALA A 260 -11.19 46.23 -35.52
CA ALA A 260 -12.07 47.07 -36.34
C ALA A 260 -11.50 48.49 -36.58
N GLN A 261 -10.80 49.07 -35.63
CA GLN A 261 -10.07 50.34 -35.85
C GLN A 261 -9.00 50.15 -36.93
N ALA A 262 -8.13 49.12 -36.80
CA ALA A 262 -7.15 48.79 -37.82
C ALA A 262 -7.82 48.50 -39.20
N GLY A 263 -9.00 47.85 -39.15
CA GLY A 263 -9.82 47.59 -40.35
C GLY A 263 -10.27 48.86 -41.06
N ARG A 264 -10.72 49.90 -40.33
CA ARG A 264 -11.08 51.23 -40.89
C ARG A 264 -9.87 51.87 -41.59
N ASP A 265 -8.71 51.83 -40.95
CA ASP A 265 -7.49 52.41 -41.52
C ASP A 265 -7.05 51.68 -42.80
N ARG A 266 -7.24 50.33 -42.85
CA ARG A 266 -6.98 49.54 -44.06
C ARG A 266 -7.96 49.88 -45.18
N LEU A 267 -9.27 50.00 -44.87
CA LEU A 267 -10.28 50.37 -45.86
C LEU A 267 -9.98 51.72 -46.51
N ALA A 268 -9.53 52.74 -45.75
CA ALA A 268 -9.14 54.06 -46.26
C ALA A 268 -7.98 53.98 -47.27
N LYS A 269 -7.04 53.01 -47.08
CA LYS A 269 -5.88 52.80 -47.97
C LYS A 269 -6.19 51.95 -49.22
N LEU A 270 -7.32 51.25 -49.23
CA LEU A 270 -7.75 50.40 -50.34
C LEU A 270 -8.64 51.15 -51.35
N ARG A 271 -8.66 52.49 -51.29
CA ARG A 271 -9.43 53.31 -52.23
C ARG A 271 -8.86 53.27 -53.64
#